data_1dc28e09e024b314b9c31fb31bd86730
#
_entry.id   1dc28e09e024b314b9c31fb31bd86730
#
_cell.length_a   1.000
_cell.length_b   1.000
_cell.length_c   1.000
_cell.angle_alpha   90.00
_cell.angle_beta   90.00
_cell.angle_gamma   90.00
#
_symmetry.space_group_name_H-M   'P 1'
#
loop_
_entity.id
_entity.type
_entity.pdbx_description
1 polymer ?
#
loop_
_entity_poly.entity_id
_entity_poly.type
_entity_poly.pdbx_seq_one_letter_code
_entity_poly.pdbx_strand_id
1 'polypeptide(L)'
;VSSPSHKERGAGAMRRLARVPAAAEPEVLAVVAELARRLDERSADIAREMAFMMAHEIDQLDADAKLLEMLEASVQGNITTIIHVLANDIPIDHLQPTTAAVEYALRLAQRDVPSNSLVRAYHMGQGDLMRICHDEISTLDIPARLTLAVLKHTSDVVYSYIDWITLYVFDAYERERSRWMAAQGNLHSAAIHALLSGTNADTAAFEAETGYRLGQNHVALVVWSTWDADVMGINTLDRLVRDLGAAAGADKPPIITAIDRRTVWAWLPFGRRVPAPDPEVLAAAVPLDGGARVAIGLPGSGVDGFKRSHEQATAAYSVAAVPDTPQRPVVSFGDRGVAVVSLLSENIDSTKSWVWEVLGPLAEDTPSAASLRTTLSVYFAHGESHLHTANHMNLHRNTVKYRINKALGDPVAAGRDKLDLALALQVCELLGRSVLRPARTS
;
A
#
# COMPACT_ATOMS: atom_id res chain seq x y z
N VAL A 1 15.05 -24.22 25.06
CA VAL A 1 15.64 -22.90 24.86
C VAL A 1 14.63 -22.12 24.03
N SER A 2 13.83 -21.27 24.75
CA SER A 2 12.76 -20.46 24.12
C SER A 2 13.40 -19.30 23.36
N SER A 3 13.03 -19.15 22.08
CA SER A 3 13.42 -17.99 21.28
C SER A 3 12.76 -16.72 21.82
N PRO A 4 13.46 -15.59 21.91
CA PRO A 4 12.89 -14.34 22.42
C PRO A 4 11.76 -13.84 21.51
N SER A 5 10.71 -13.28 22.13
CA SER A 5 9.52 -12.79 21.46
C SER A 5 9.83 -11.59 20.54
N HIS A 6 8.98 -11.35 19.52
CA HIS A 6 9.12 -10.22 18.59
C HIS A 6 9.20 -8.84 19.30
N LYS A 7 8.58 -8.72 20.51
CA LYS A 7 8.64 -7.52 21.37
C LYS A 7 10.06 -7.25 21.90
N GLU A 8 10.81 -8.30 22.23
CA GLU A 8 12.19 -8.16 22.77
C GLU A 8 13.20 -7.85 21.67
N ARG A 9 12.95 -8.26 20.43
CA ARG A 9 13.82 -7.91 19.27
C ARG A 9 13.67 -6.46 18.83
N GLY A 10 12.46 -5.90 18.84
CA GLY A 10 12.21 -4.48 18.54
C GLY A 10 12.84 -3.54 19.58
N ALA A 11 12.65 -3.84 20.87
CA ALA A 11 13.27 -3.07 21.96
C ALA A 11 14.81 -3.18 21.97
N GLY A 12 15.36 -4.33 21.59
CA GLY A 12 16.80 -4.53 21.49
C GLY A 12 17.46 -3.86 20.29
N ALA A 13 16.73 -3.69 19.18
CA ALA A 13 17.20 -2.95 18.00
C ALA A 13 17.16 -1.43 18.23
N MET A 14 16.11 -0.92 18.89
CA MET A 14 16.02 0.49 19.31
C MET A 14 17.16 0.91 20.27
N ARG A 15 17.55 0.03 21.20
CA ARG A 15 18.67 0.32 22.13
C ARG A 15 20.05 0.42 21.46
N ARG A 16 20.25 -0.08 20.25
CA ARG A 16 21.55 -0.06 19.56
C ARG A 16 21.80 1.19 18.72
N LEU A 17 20.80 2.02 18.48
CA LEU A 17 20.91 3.21 17.63
C LEU A 17 21.18 4.49 18.45
N ALA A 18 20.82 4.53 19.74
CA ALA A 18 21.16 5.65 20.61
C ALA A 18 22.67 5.64 20.91
N ARG A 19 23.43 6.57 20.32
CA ARG A 19 24.81 6.84 20.77
C ARG A 19 24.75 7.41 22.19
N VAL A 20 25.25 6.67 23.16
CA VAL A 20 25.46 7.19 24.51
C VAL A 20 26.53 8.30 24.42
N PRO A 21 26.22 9.56 24.78
CA PRO A 21 27.24 10.61 24.83
C PRO A 21 28.40 10.16 25.73
N ALA A 22 29.64 10.48 25.35
CA ALA A 22 30.78 10.26 26.22
C ALA A 22 30.62 11.10 27.48
N ALA A 23 30.98 10.54 28.66
CA ALA A 23 30.90 11.26 29.92
C ALA A 23 31.66 12.62 29.81
N ALA A 24 30.94 13.69 30.11
CA ALA A 24 31.51 15.05 30.00
C ALA A 24 32.35 15.39 31.22
N GLU A 25 33.31 16.29 31.06
CA GLU A 25 34.11 16.79 32.17
C GLU A 25 33.19 17.52 33.19
N PRO A 26 33.45 17.47 34.53
CA PRO A 26 32.59 18.10 35.53
C PRO A 26 32.40 19.61 35.33
N GLU A 27 33.37 20.29 34.76
CA GLU A 27 33.30 21.71 34.45
C GLU A 27 32.29 22.01 33.33
N VAL A 28 32.22 21.15 32.30
CA VAL A 28 31.24 21.20 31.23
C VAL A 28 29.83 21.00 31.76
N LEU A 29 29.64 19.97 32.60
CA LEU A 29 28.34 19.67 33.20
C LEU A 29 27.83 20.79 34.10
N ALA A 30 28.70 21.48 34.84
CA ALA A 30 28.30 22.63 35.66
C ALA A 30 27.78 23.80 34.82
N VAL A 31 28.40 24.08 33.67
CA VAL A 31 27.93 25.13 32.75
C VAL A 31 26.65 24.71 32.04
N VAL A 32 26.52 23.42 31.63
CA VAL A 32 25.30 22.90 31.02
C VAL A 32 24.13 22.93 31.99
N ALA A 33 24.36 22.66 33.30
CA ALA A 33 23.31 22.79 34.31
C ALA A 33 22.84 24.23 34.51
N GLU A 34 23.75 25.22 34.42
CA GLU A 34 23.38 26.64 34.43
C GLU A 34 22.60 27.06 33.16
N LEU A 35 23.01 26.58 31.98
CA LEU A 35 22.23 26.73 30.74
C LEU A 35 20.82 26.18 30.91
N ALA A 36 20.69 24.94 31.41
CA ALA A 36 19.42 24.30 31.65
C ALA A 36 18.53 25.11 32.60
N ARG A 37 19.08 25.65 33.68
CA ARG A 37 18.34 26.52 34.61
C ARG A 37 17.78 27.76 33.92
N ARG A 38 18.56 28.43 33.08
CA ARG A 38 18.13 29.62 32.31
C ARG A 38 17.03 29.28 31.31
N LEU A 39 17.14 28.15 30.63
CA LEU A 39 16.12 27.66 29.71
C LEU A 39 14.81 27.30 30.44
N ASP A 40 14.92 26.72 31.65
CA ASP A 40 13.75 26.33 32.45
C ASP A 40 12.90 27.54 32.86
N GLU A 41 13.54 28.68 33.21
CA GLU A 41 12.86 29.94 33.55
C GLU A 41 11.97 30.47 32.43
N ARG A 42 12.23 30.09 31.17
CA ARG A 42 11.52 30.55 29.97
C ARG A 42 10.84 29.39 29.22
N SER A 43 10.86 28.19 29.78
CA SER A 43 10.46 26.96 29.06
C SER A 43 9.02 27.02 28.51
N ALA A 44 8.11 27.64 29.26
CA ALA A 44 6.70 27.78 28.83
C ALA A 44 6.53 28.75 27.63
N ASP A 45 7.30 29.84 27.62
CA ASP A 45 7.25 30.80 26.51
C ASP A 45 7.91 30.20 25.26
N ILE A 46 9.06 29.54 25.43
CA ILE A 46 9.73 28.80 24.35
C ILE A 46 8.78 27.76 23.73
N ALA A 47 8.10 26.97 24.55
CA ALA A 47 7.18 25.95 24.06
C ALA A 47 6.00 26.54 23.25
N ARG A 48 5.43 27.64 23.75
CA ARG A 48 4.32 28.33 23.09
C ARG A 48 4.73 28.92 21.74
N GLU A 49 5.88 29.59 21.68
CA GLU A 49 6.42 30.17 20.44
C GLU A 49 6.73 29.08 19.42
N MET A 50 7.36 27.98 19.83
CA MET A 50 7.66 26.85 18.96
C MET A 50 6.39 26.15 18.46
N ALA A 51 5.40 25.92 19.32
CA ALA A 51 4.14 25.32 18.91
C ALA A 51 3.39 26.19 17.89
N PHE A 52 3.36 27.50 18.13
CA PHE A 52 2.77 28.46 17.19
C PHE A 52 3.48 28.45 15.83
N MET A 53 4.80 28.48 15.82
CA MET A 53 5.61 28.41 14.61
C MET A 53 5.36 27.10 13.84
N MET A 54 5.36 25.95 14.53
CA MET A 54 5.06 24.65 13.91
C MET A 54 3.65 24.58 13.30
N ALA A 55 2.66 25.12 14.01
CA ALA A 55 1.28 25.15 13.54
C ALA A 55 1.13 26.03 12.28
N HIS A 56 1.89 27.13 12.20
CA HIS A 56 1.85 28.03 11.05
C HIS A 56 2.57 27.46 9.80
N GLU A 57 3.66 26.73 10.01
CA GLU A 57 4.53 26.25 8.92
C GLU A 57 4.15 24.85 8.41
N ILE A 58 3.33 24.11 9.16
CA ILE A 58 2.93 22.74 8.81
C ILE A 58 1.42 22.69 8.73
N ASP A 59 0.90 22.56 7.50
CA ASP A 59 -0.51 22.38 7.24
C ASP A 59 -1.12 21.26 8.11
N GLN A 60 -2.33 21.47 8.59
CA GLN A 60 -3.13 20.53 9.37
C GLN A 60 -2.76 20.38 10.87
N LEU A 61 -1.66 21.01 11.36
CA LEU A 61 -1.36 20.98 12.80
C LEU A 61 -2.21 22.01 13.59
N ASP A 62 -2.80 22.99 12.93
CA ASP A 62 -3.68 24.02 13.47
C ASP A 62 -5.17 23.78 13.12
N ALA A 63 -5.53 22.58 12.67
CA ALA A 63 -6.88 22.26 12.17
C ALA A 63 -8.01 22.59 13.17
N ASP A 64 -7.74 22.57 14.47
CA ASP A 64 -8.62 23.08 15.50
C ASP A 64 -7.88 23.49 16.79
N ALA A 65 -8.54 24.29 17.64
CA ALA A 65 -7.97 24.80 18.90
C ALA A 65 -7.49 23.68 19.85
N LYS A 66 -8.19 22.53 19.86
CA LYS A 66 -7.83 21.41 20.73
C LYS A 66 -6.53 20.72 20.26
N LEU A 67 -6.33 20.62 18.95
CA LEU A 67 -5.11 20.05 18.40
C LEU A 67 -3.89 20.96 18.68
N LEU A 68 -4.09 22.28 18.61
CA LEU A 68 -3.07 23.26 18.95
C LEU A 68 -2.68 23.21 20.45
N GLU A 69 -3.66 23.10 21.37
CA GLU A 69 -3.39 22.88 22.80
C GLU A 69 -2.56 21.61 23.04
N MET A 70 -2.89 20.53 22.34
CA MET A 70 -2.16 19.24 22.45
C MET A 70 -0.75 19.36 21.88
N LEU A 71 -0.54 20.11 20.79
CA LEU A 71 0.78 20.40 20.24
C LEU A 71 1.60 21.18 21.27
N GLU A 72 1.07 22.26 21.84
CA GLU A 72 1.76 23.06 22.87
C GLU A 72 2.15 22.19 24.08
N ALA A 73 1.24 21.37 24.59
CA ALA A 73 1.51 20.44 25.68
C ALA A 73 2.61 19.40 25.33
N SER A 74 2.60 18.89 24.09
CA SER A 74 3.63 17.97 23.59
C SER A 74 4.99 18.64 23.53
N VAL A 75 5.07 19.86 22.96
CA VAL A 75 6.30 20.64 22.85
C VAL A 75 6.84 20.98 24.23
N GLN A 76 5.97 21.46 25.14
CA GLN A 76 6.34 21.76 26.53
C GLN A 76 6.92 20.54 27.25
N GLY A 77 6.27 19.36 27.11
CA GLY A 77 6.75 18.12 27.71
C GLY A 77 8.13 17.71 27.19
N ASN A 78 8.37 17.84 25.90
CA ASN A 78 9.68 17.53 25.30
C ASN A 78 10.77 18.52 25.77
N ILE A 79 10.48 19.81 25.78
CA ILE A 79 11.42 20.86 26.24
C ILE A 79 11.79 20.63 27.72
N THR A 80 10.79 20.43 28.58
CA THR A 80 11.03 20.17 30.02
C THR A 80 11.89 18.91 30.22
N THR A 81 11.65 17.87 29.42
CA THR A 81 12.45 16.64 29.50
C THR A 81 13.89 16.89 29.06
N ILE A 82 14.13 17.60 27.97
CA ILE A 82 15.48 17.95 27.48
C ILE A 82 16.23 18.78 28.54
N ILE A 83 15.56 19.79 29.09
CA ILE A 83 16.13 20.64 30.16
C ILE A 83 16.52 19.78 31.37
N HIS A 84 15.66 18.85 31.77
CA HIS A 84 15.94 17.96 32.88
C HIS A 84 17.13 17.01 32.61
N VAL A 85 17.25 16.51 31.38
CA VAL A 85 18.39 15.71 30.92
C VAL A 85 19.69 16.51 30.98
N LEU A 86 19.68 17.75 30.47
CA LEU A 86 20.84 18.64 30.49
C LEU A 86 21.25 19.01 31.91
N ALA A 87 20.29 19.29 32.80
CA ALA A 87 20.56 19.69 34.17
C ALA A 87 21.18 18.57 35.02
N ASN A 88 20.88 17.30 34.72
CA ASN A 88 21.21 16.17 35.62
C ASN A 88 22.03 15.07 34.91
N ASP A 89 22.49 15.29 33.68
CA ASP A 89 23.25 14.31 32.85
C ASP A 89 22.60 12.92 32.81
N ILE A 90 21.27 12.88 32.58
CA ILE A 90 20.50 11.65 32.60
C ILE A 90 20.67 10.89 31.28
N PRO A 91 21.03 9.60 31.32
CA PRO A 91 21.07 8.78 30.11
C PRO A 91 19.69 8.64 29.42
N ILE A 92 19.64 8.83 28.11
CA ILE A 92 18.39 8.83 27.33
C ILE A 92 17.66 7.48 27.39
N ASP A 93 18.37 6.39 27.52
CA ASP A 93 17.81 5.04 27.64
C ASP A 93 17.02 4.80 28.95
N HIS A 94 17.14 5.69 29.93
CA HIS A 94 16.35 5.69 31.16
C HIS A 94 15.06 6.54 31.06
N LEU A 95 14.84 7.24 29.97
CA LEU A 95 13.69 8.11 29.79
C LEU A 95 12.43 7.33 29.37
N GLN A 96 11.30 7.93 29.69
CA GLN A 96 10.00 7.55 29.15
C GLN A 96 9.45 8.71 28.30
N PRO A 97 8.80 8.44 27.16
CA PRO A 97 8.19 9.50 26.37
C PRO A 97 7.08 10.18 27.19
N THR A 98 6.92 11.48 27.00
CA THR A 98 5.86 12.21 27.67
C THR A 98 4.49 11.74 27.19
N THR A 99 3.53 11.65 28.12
CA THR A 99 2.15 11.28 27.76
C THR A 99 1.58 12.23 26.70
N ALA A 100 1.85 13.53 26.82
CA ALA A 100 1.39 14.54 25.88
C ALA A 100 1.93 14.31 24.45
N ALA A 101 3.19 13.93 24.28
CA ALA A 101 3.78 13.64 22.97
C ALA A 101 3.15 12.39 22.34
N VAL A 102 2.91 11.36 23.12
CA VAL A 102 2.25 10.12 22.66
C VAL A 102 0.79 10.40 22.28
N GLU A 103 0.02 11.06 23.16
CA GLU A 103 -1.40 11.38 22.90
C GLU A 103 -1.56 12.27 21.68
N TYR A 104 -0.66 13.24 21.47
CA TYR A 104 -0.67 14.08 20.27
C TYR A 104 -0.46 13.24 19.00
N ALA A 105 0.53 12.34 19.00
CA ALA A 105 0.78 11.44 17.87
C ALA A 105 -0.42 10.52 17.56
N LEU A 106 -1.07 9.96 18.60
CA LEU A 106 -2.29 9.17 18.45
C LEU A 106 -3.43 9.99 17.84
N ARG A 107 -3.58 11.26 18.26
CA ARG A 107 -4.62 12.14 17.75
C ARG A 107 -4.41 12.52 16.28
N LEU A 108 -3.16 12.77 15.87
CA LEU A 108 -2.81 13.00 14.48
C LEU A 108 -3.14 11.76 13.62
N ALA A 109 -2.82 10.56 14.12
CA ALA A 109 -3.13 9.30 13.43
C ALA A 109 -4.64 9.10 13.21
N GLN A 110 -5.47 9.42 14.23
CA GLN A 110 -6.94 9.33 14.15
C GLN A 110 -7.55 10.35 13.19
N ARG A 111 -6.85 11.44 12.87
CA ARG A 111 -7.30 12.51 11.95
C ARG A 111 -6.70 12.39 10.55
N ASP A 112 -6.00 11.31 10.28
CA ASP A 112 -5.32 11.05 8.99
C ASP A 112 -4.32 12.15 8.60
N VAL A 113 -3.76 12.88 9.59
CA VAL A 113 -2.67 13.83 9.36
C VAL A 113 -1.42 13.03 8.99
N PRO A 114 -0.75 13.32 7.87
CA PRO A 114 0.39 12.52 7.41
C PRO A 114 1.53 12.45 8.42
N SER A 115 2.16 11.27 8.59
CA SER A 115 3.26 11.08 9.53
C SER A 115 4.50 11.95 9.26
N ASN A 116 4.69 12.37 8.01
CA ASN A 116 5.76 13.32 7.65
C ASN A 116 5.57 14.70 8.30
N SER A 117 4.33 15.13 8.60
CA SER A 117 4.05 16.36 9.33
C SER A 117 4.59 16.27 10.76
N LEU A 118 4.42 15.12 11.42
CA LEU A 118 4.97 14.86 12.76
C LEU A 118 6.51 14.88 12.74
N VAL A 119 7.13 14.18 11.79
CA VAL A 119 8.60 14.16 11.65
C VAL A 119 9.14 15.57 11.37
N ARG A 120 8.48 16.34 10.50
CA ARG A 120 8.85 17.72 10.20
C ARG A 120 8.79 18.62 11.43
N ALA A 121 7.75 18.47 12.27
CA ALA A 121 7.61 19.21 13.51
C ALA A 121 8.79 18.96 14.48
N TYR A 122 9.22 17.70 14.64
CA TYR A 122 10.39 17.38 15.46
C TYR A 122 11.69 17.97 14.92
N HIS A 123 11.91 17.96 13.60
CA HIS A 123 13.09 18.58 13.00
C HIS A 123 13.08 20.10 13.14
N MET A 124 11.93 20.75 12.99
CA MET A 124 11.79 22.18 13.19
C MET A 124 12.06 22.55 14.65
N GLY A 125 11.45 21.83 15.61
CA GLY A 125 11.67 22.01 17.04
C GLY A 125 13.13 21.83 17.44
N GLN A 126 13.81 20.81 16.88
CA GLN A 126 15.23 20.58 17.10
C GLN A 126 16.08 21.78 16.66
N GLY A 127 15.83 22.29 15.44
CA GLY A 127 16.58 23.43 14.92
C GLY A 127 16.37 24.70 15.75
N ASP A 128 15.12 24.94 16.15
CA ASP A 128 14.77 26.13 16.94
C ASP A 128 15.34 26.06 18.38
N LEU A 129 15.21 24.90 19.05
CA LEU A 129 15.80 24.70 20.37
C LEU A 129 17.33 24.85 20.32
N MET A 130 18.00 24.29 19.32
CA MET A 130 19.44 24.43 19.16
C MET A 130 19.86 25.89 18.97
N ARG A 131 19.10 26.68 18.20
CA ARG A 131 19.34 28.10 18.05
C ARG A 131 19.23 28.82 19.41
N ILE A 132 18.17 28.56 20.17
CA ILE A 132 18.00 29.13 21.53
C ILE A 132 19.14 28.73 22.45
N CYS A 133 19.57 27.48 22.46
CA CYS A 133 20.73 27.04 23.24
C CYS A 133 22.01 27.76 22.83
N HIS A 134 22.27 27.93 21.54
CA HIS A 134 23.44 28.64 21.03
C HIS A 134 23.44 30.13 21.47
N ASP A 135 22.27 30.78 21.37
CA ASP A 135 22.11 32.20 21.78
C ASP A 135 22.39 32.32 23.29
N GLU A 136 21.85 31.48 24.14
CA GLU A 136 22.10 31.49 25.59
C GLU A 136 23.56 31.19 25.94
N ILE A 137 24.20 30.20 25.30
CA ILE A 137 25.62 29.88 25.53
C ILE A 137 26.51 31.04 25.13
N SER A 138 26.15 31.78 24.07
CA SER A 138 26.91 32.94 23.62
C SER A 138 26.92 34.11 24.63
N THR A 139 25.94 34.15 25.55
CA THR A 139 25.87 35.17 26.61
C THR A 139 26.69 34.80 27.85
N LEU A 140 27.19 33.54 27.95
CA LEU A 140 27.98 33.09 29.08
C LEU A 140 29.43 33.62 28.98
N ASP A 141 29.92 34.19 30.07
CA ASP A 141 31.33 34.67 30.14
C ASP A 141 32.24 33.45 30.55
N ILE A 142 32.53 32.61 29.58
CA ILE A 142 33.32 31.39 29.73
C ILE A 142 34.43 31.32 28.66
N PRO A 143 35.56 30.63 28.93
CA PRO A 143 36.65 30.49 27.96
C PRO A 143 36.18 29.78 26.69
N ALA A 144 36.68 30.18 25.52
CA ALA A 144 36.30 29.65 24.20
C ALA A 144 36.43 28.12 24.11
N ARG A 145 37.42 27.52 24.78
CA ARG A 145 37.56 26.04 24.85
C ARG A 145 36.34 25.40 25.53
N LEU A 146 35.90 26.01 26.66
CA LEU A 146 34.76 25.51 27.41
C LEU A 146 33.46 25.74 26.64
N THR A 147 33.30 26.88 25.97
CA THR A 147 32.18 27.19 25.07
C THR A 147 32.00 26.08 24.03
N LEU A 148 33.09 25.68 23.36
CA LEU A 148 33.02 24.64 22.35
C LEU A 148 32.61 23.24 22.93
N ALA A 149 33.12 22.91 24.13
CA ALA A 149 32.80 21.68 24.81
C ALA A 149 31.32 21.64 25.26
N VAL A 150 30.81 22.76 25.79
CA VAL A 150 29.39 22.91 26.17
C VAL A 150 28.48 22.84 24.96
N LEU A 151 28.79 23.53 23.86
CA LEU A 151 28.05 23.45 22.60
C LEU A 151 27.97 22.02 22.08
N LYS A 152 29.10 21.32 22.07
CA LYS A 152 29.15 19.92 21.62
C LYS A 152 28.27 19.02 22.50
N HIS A 153 28.43 19.09 23.83
CA HIS A 153 27.66 18.26 24.76
C HIS A 153 26.15 18.53 24.64
N THR A 154 25.75 19.83 24.62
CA THR A 154 24.34 20.22 24.44
C THR A 154 23.78 19.70 23.12
N SER A 155 24.54 19.82 22.03
CA SER A 155 24.12 19.30 20.71
C SER A 155 23.96 17.78 20.73
N ASP A 156 24.92 17.04 21.29
CA ASP A 156 24.88 15.59 21.39
C ASP A 156 23.64 15.13 22.19
N VAL A 157 23.30 15.80 23.30
CA VAL A 157 22.12 15.50 24.11
C VAL A 157 20.83 15.79 23.33
N VAL A 158 20.68 16.98 22.76
CA VAL A 158 19.45 17.38 22.05
C VAL A 158 19.21 16.46 20.85
N TYR A 159 20.25 16.20 20.03
CA TYR A 159 20.11 15.32 18.85
C TYR A 159 19.75 13.90 19.24
N SER A 160 20.40 13.35 20.27
CA SER A 160 20.11 12.00 20.73
C SER A 160 18.70 11.88 21.32
N TYR A 161 18.22 12.90 22.04
CA TYR A 161 16.84 12.93 22.54
C TYR A 161 15.82 12.99 21.42
N ILE A 162 16.01 13.88 20.44
CA ILE A 162 15.08 14.05 19.32
C ILE A 162 15.03 12.79 18.46
N ASP A 163 16.17 12.16 18.20
CA ASP A 163 16.22 10.88 17.48
C ASP A 163 15.41 9.80 18.23
N TRP A 164 15.66 9.65 19.54
CA TRP A 164 14.97 8.70 20.38
C TRP A 164 13.44 8.92 20.45
N ILE A 165 13.00 10.16 20.72
CA ILE A 165 11.58 10.46 20.89
C ILE A 165 10.83 10.37 19.56
N THR A 166 11.45 10.79 18.45
CA THR A 166 10.86 10.71 17.11
C THR A 166 10.55 9.27 16.73
N LEU A 167 11.50 8.35 16.96
CA LEU A 167 11.27 6.92 16.72
C LEU A 167 10.11 6.37 17.56
N TYR A 168 10.02 6.77 18.82
CA TYR A 168 8.99 6.28 19.73
C TYR A 168 7.59 6.78 19.36
N VAL A 169 7.45 8.07 19.11
CA VAL A 169 6.14 8.65 18.74
C VAL A 169 5.70 8.25 17.35
N PHE A 170 6.65 8.03 16.42
CA PHE A 170 6.35 7.53 15.10
C PHE A 170 5.79 6.09 15.16
N ASP A 171 6.39 5.21 15.95
CA ASP A 171 5.90 3.85 16.17
C ASP A 171 4.52 3.84 16.85
N ALA A 172 4.27 4.76 17.81
CA ALA A 172 2.95 4.94 18.41
C ALA A 172 1.90 5.42 17.40
N TYR A 173 2.26 6.40 16.55
CA TYR A 173 1.43 6.91 15.47
C TYR A 173 1.05 5.80 14.48
N GLU A 174 2.02 5.03 13.96
CA GLU A 174 1.77 3.98 12.97
C GLU A 174 0.91 2.84 13.56
N ARG A 175 1.12 2.48 14.82
CA ARG A 175 0.27 1.48 15.50
C ARG A 175 -1.17 1.96 15.65
N GLU A 176 -1.39 3.21 16.04
CA GLU A 176 -2.73 3.76 16.19
C GLU A 176 -3.43 3.92 14.83
N ARG A 177 -2.71 4.43 13.83
CA ARG A 177 -3.22 4.53 12.47
C ARG A 177 -3.68 3.17 11.95
N SER A 178 -2.87 2.13 12.15
CA SER A 178 -3.23 0.76 11.77
C SER A 178 -4.46 0.24 12.53
N ARG A 179 -4.60 0.55 13.83
CA ARG A 179 -5.80 0.21 14.62
C ARG A 179 -7.03 0.93 14.14
N TRP A 180 -6.91 2.23 13.88
CA TRP A 180 -8.02 3.06 13.41
C TRP A 180 -8.49 2.63 12.03
N MET A 181 -7.57 2.36 11.11
CA MET A 181 -7.89 1.83 9.78
C MET A 181 -8.53 0.45 9.86
N ALA A 182 -8.05 -0.43 10.73
CA ALA A 182 -8.65 -1.75 10.96
C ALA A 182 -10.05 -1.64 11.57
N ALA A 183 -10.29 -0.71 12.48
CA ALA A 183 -11.60 -0.47 13.09
C ALA A 183 -12.60 0.10 12.07
N GLN A 184 -12.20 1.10 11.26
CA GLN A 184 -13.01 1.61 10.15
C GLN A 184 -13.24 0.55 9.07
N GLY A 185 -12.19 -0.21 8.71
CA GLY A 185 -12.30 -1.31 7.76
C GLY A 185 -13.27 -2.40 8.22
N ASN A 186 -13.34 -2.67 9.52
CA ASN A 186 -14.30 -3.63 10.08
C ASN A 186 -15.76 -3.12 10.01
N LEU A 187 -16.00 -1.83 10.23
CA LEU A 187 -17.33 -1.22 10.08
C LEU A 187 -17.75 -1.24 8.61
N HIS A 188 -16.93 -0.71 7.72
CA HIS A 188 -17.21 -0.75 6.27
C HIS A 188 -17.35 -2.18 5.76
N SER A 189 -16.53 -3.13 6.27
CA SER A 189 -16.60 -4.54 5.91
C SER A 189 -17.97 -5.14 6.20
N ALA A 190 -18.51 -4.92 7.40
CA ALA A 190 -19.83 -5.43 7.77
C ALA A 190 -20.93 -4.84 6.87
N ALA A 191 -20.92 -3.53 6.63
CA ALA A 191 -21.88 -2.86 5.77
C ALA A 191 -21.77 -3.34 4.31
N ILE A 192 -20.56 -3.50 3.79
CA ILE A 192 -20.30 -4.01 2.43
C ILE A 192 -20.80 -5.45 2.29
N HIS A 193 -20.46 -6.34 3.22
CA HIS A 193 -20.91 -7.74 3.19
C HIS A 193 -22.45 -7.85 3.31
N ALA A 194 -23.08 -7.04 4.17
CA ALA A 194 -24.53 -6.97 4.27
C ALA A 194 -25.18 -6.49 2.97
N LEU A 195 -24.58 -5.48 2.31
CA LEU A 195 -25.04 -5.01 1.01
C LEU A 195 -24.90 -6.06 -0.07
N LEU A 196 -23.76 -6.76 -0.16
CA LEU A 196 -23.50 -7.78 -1.19
C LEU A 196 -24.38 -9.01 -1.03
N SER A 197 -24.65 -9.46 0.21
CA SER A 197 -25.43 -10.67 0.51
C SER A 197 -26.95 -10.43 0.60
N GLY A 198 -27.39 -9.21 0.80
CA GLY A 198 -28.80 -8.88 1.02
C GLY A 198 -29.59 -8.61 -0.24
N THR A 199 -30.83 -9.12 -0.31
CA THR A 199 -31.81 -8.78 -1.35
C THR A 199 -32.52 -7.46 -1.11
N ASN A 200 -32.60 -6.99 0.17
CA ASN A 200 -33.19 -5.74 0.61
C ASN A 200 -32.20 -4.98 1.52
N ALA A 201 -31.07 -4.57 0.97
CA ALA A 201 -30.11 -3.79 1.73
C ALA A 201 -30.65 -2.36 1.98
N ASP A 202 -30.55 -1.89 3.23
CA ASP A 202 -30.85 -0.51 3.57
C ASP A 202 -29.71 0.40 3.02
N THR A 203 -29.98 0.96 1.84
CA THR A 203 -29.03 1.82 1.14
C THR A 203 -28.74 3.12 1.90
N ALA A 204 -29.73 3.64 2.62
CA ALA A 204 -29.58 4.87 3.40
C ALA A 204 -28.68 4.64 4.61
N ALA A 205 -28.86 3.50 5.31
CA ALA A 205 -27.98 3.10 6.39
C ALA A 205 -26.54 2.88 5.90
N PHE A 206 -26.34 2.20 4.78
CA PHE A 206 -25.02 2.02 4.17
C PHE A 206 -24.34 3.35 3.84
N GLU A 207 -25.06 4.28 3.19
CA GLU A 207 -24.52 5.59 2.82
C GLU A 207 -24.19 6.44 4.05
N ALA A 208 -25.02 6.37 5.10
CA ALA A 208 -24.79 7.09 6.37
C ALA A 208 -23.57 6.53 7.12
N GLU A 209 -23.40 5.21 7.15
CA GLU A 209 -22.30 4.53 7.86
C GLU A 209 -20.97 4.68 7.15
N THR A 210 -20.95 4.53 5.82
CA THR A 210 -19.72 4.49 5.02
C THR A 210 -19.35 5.83 4.39
N GLY A 211 -20.28 6.76 4.27
CA GLY A 211 -20.12 7.99 3.49
C GLY A 211 -20.08 7.79 1.97
N TYR A 212 -20.21 6.54 1.50
CA TYR A 212 -20.11 6.18 0.08
C TYR A 212 -21.51 6.17 -0.57
N ARG A 213 -21.69 6.96 -1.62
CA ARG A 213 -22.97 7.05 -2.33
C ARG A 213 -23.17 5.86 -3.27
N LEU A 214 -24.32 5.19 -3.18
CA LEU A 214 -24.68 4.10 -4.07
C LEU A 214 -25.32 4.58 -5.37
N GLY A 215 -26.03 5.73 -5.36
CA GLY A 215 -26.68 6.30 -6.52
C GLY A 215 -25.73 6.92 -7.56
N GLN A 216 -24.61 6.26 -7.90
CA GLN A 216 -23.60 6.72 -8.85
C GLN A 216 -23.05 5.55 -9.68
N ASN A 217 -22.12 5.85 -10.60
CA ASN A 217 -21.36 4.80 -11.30
C ASN A 217 -20.18 4.33 -10.47
N HIS A 218 -19.91 3.03 -10.50
CA HIS A 218 -18.84 2.38 -9.76
C HIS A 218 -18.02 1.47 -10.67
N VAL A 219 -16.75 1.28 -10.30
CA VAL A 219 -15.91 0.17 -10.78
C VAL A 219 -15.33 -0.53 -9.58
N ALA A 220 -15.59 -1.82 -9.44
CA ALA A 220 -15.02 -2.62 -8.37
C ALA A 220 -13.65 -3.18 -8.74
N LEU A 221 -12.79 -3.27 -7.74
CA LEU A 221 -11.45 -3.84 -7.81
C LEU A 221 -11.30 -4.94 -6.75
N VAL A 222 -10.58 -5.99 -7.12
CA VAL A 222 -9.94 -6.90 -6.16
C VAL A 222 -8.45 -6.70 -6.31
N VAL A 223 -7.79 -6.26 -5.24
CA VAL A 223 -6.34 -5.99 -5.22
C VAL A 223 -5.68 -6.92 -4.24
N TRP A 224 -4.65 -7.64 -4.67
CA TRP A 224 -3.96 -8.60 -3.82
C TRP A 224 -2.45 -8.57 -4.00
N SER A 225 -1.75 -9.08 -2.98
CA SER A 225 -0.30 -9.28 -3.00
C SER A 225 0.05 -10.74 -3.29
N THR A 226 0.98 -10.97 -4.19
CA THR A 226 1.61 -12.27 -4.42
C THR A 226 2.78 -12.52 -3.46
N TRP A 227 3.23 -11.51 -2.73
CA TRP A 227 4.28 -11.58 -1.72
C TRP A 227 3.69 -11.86 -0.33
N ASP A 228 4.55 -12.27 0.61
CA ASP A 228 4.13 -12.46 2.00
C ASP A 228 3.65 -11.14 2.63
N ALA A 229 2.66 -11.26 3.52
CA ALA A 229 2.03 -10.12 4.19
C ALA A 229 3.02 -9.25 5.00
N ASP A 230 4.15 -9.82 5.41
CA ASP A 230 5.22 -9.10 6.12
C ASP A 230 6.00 -8.14 5.19
N VAL A 231 5.95 -8.37 3.88
CA VAL A 231 6.61 -7.52 2.86
C VAL A 231 5.65 -6.47 2.31
N MET A 232 4.38 -6.85 2.07
CA MET A 232 3.36 -5.97 1.54
C MET A 232 2.06 -6.10 2.34
N GLY A 233 1.93 -5.28 3.37
CA GLY A 233 0.74 -5.24 4.24
C GLY A 233 -0.44 -4.48 3.62
N ILE A 234 -1.61 -4.57 4.29
CA ILE A 234 -2.88 -3.93 3.90
C ILE A 234 -2.72 -2.43 3.63
N ASN A 235 -1.92 -1.72 4.42
CA ASN A 235 -1.69 -0.28 4.24
C ASN A 235 -1.07 0.06 2.88
N THR A 236 -0.22 -0.81 2.34
CA THR A 236 0.35 -0.64 1.00
C THR A 236 -0.70 -0.88 -0.07
N LEU A 237 -1.56 -1.89 0.10
CA LEU A 237 -2.67 -2.16 -0.82
C LEU A 237 -3.72 -1.03 -0.78
N ASP A 238 -4.03 -0.47 0.39
CA ASP A 238 -4.93 0.70 0.52
C ASP A 238 -4.40 1.91 -0.26
N ARG A 239 -3.11 2.23 -0.09
CA ARG A 239 -2.46 3.31 -0.85
C ARG A 239 -2.51 3.05 -2.35
N LEU A 240 -2.18 1.84 -2.77
CA LEU A 240 -2.25 1.44 -4.18
C LEU A 240 -3.66 1.62 -4.76
N VAL A 241 -4.71 1.26 -4.02
CA VAL A 241 -6.10 1.47 -4.45
C VAL A 241 -6.40 2.96 -4.65
N ARG A 242 -5.92 3.83 -3.76
CA ARG A 242 -6.10 5.28 -3.89
C ARG A 242 -5.38 5.83 -5.12
N ASP A 243 -4.15 5.36 -5.36
CA ASP A 243 -3.35 5.73 -6.54
C ASP A 243 -4.03 5.25 -7.83
N LEU A 244 -4.56 4.02 -7.85
CA LEU A 244 -5.36 3.49 -8.95
C LEU A 244 -6.64 4.31 -9.17
N GLY A 245 -7.31 4.73 -8.10
CA GLY A 245 -8.48 5.61 -8.17
C GLY A 245 -8.15 6.95 -8.81
N ALA A 246 -7.04 7.55 -8.42
CA ALA A 246 -6.56 8.80 -9.01
C ALA A 246 -6.19 8.62 -10.50
N ALA A 247 -5.45 7.54 -10.85
CA ALA A 247 -5.09 7.22 -12.23
C ALA A 247 -6.31 6.95 -13.12
N ALA A 248 -7.35 6.29 -12.58
CA ALA A 248 -8.62 6.08 -13.25
C ALA A 248 -9.49 7.35 -13.33
N GLY A 249 -9.12 8.41 -12.63
CA GLY A 249 -9.86 9.66 -12.53
C GLY A 249 -11.15 9.51 -11.71
N ALA A 250 -11.13 8.78 -10.60
CA ALA A 250 -12.27 8.70 -9.69
C ALA A 250 -12.60 10.08 -9.09
N ASP A 251 -13.89 10.37 -8.91
CA ASP A 251 -14.36 11.70 -8.46
C ASP A 251 -14.16 11.92 -6.96
N LYS A 252 -14.02 10.83 -6.19
CA LYS A 252 -13.87 10.82 -4.73
C LYS A 252 -12.98 9.65 -4.29
N PRO A 253 -12.53 9.64 -3.03
CA PRO A 253 -11.83 8.48 -2.48
C PRO A 253 -12.63 7.19 -2.61
N PRO A 254 -11.96 6.05 -2.92
CA PRO A 254 -12.62 4.76 -2.99
C PRO A 254 -13.09 4.27 -1.62
N ILE A 255 -14.15 3.45 -1.59
CA ILE A 255 -14.45 2.62 -0.42
C ILE A 255 -13.64 1.34 -0.51
N ILE A 256 -12.98 0.96 0.58
CA ILE A 256 -12.04 -0.16 0.63
C ILE A 256 -12.40 -1.05 1.82
N THR A 257 -12.33 -2.36 1.64
CA THR A 257 -12.46 -3.33 2.72
C THR A 257 -11.39 -4.42 2.61
N ALA A 258 -10.75 -4.76 3.72
CA ALA A 258 -9.80 -5.85 3.78
C ALA A 258 -10.55 -7.19 3.91
N ILE A 259 -10.17 -8.16 3.10
CA ILE A 259 -10.72 -9.52 3.13
C ILE A 259 -9.80 -10.43 3.93
N ASP A 260 -8.51 -10.31 3.68
CA ASP A 260 -7.46 -10.98 4.43
C ASP A 260 -6.19 -10.10 4.49
N ARG A 261 -5.08 -10.66 4.97
CA ARG A 261 -3.82 -9.92 5.12
C ARG A 261 -3.17 -9.48 3.79
N ARG A 262 -3.64 -10.02 2.65
CA ARG A 262 -3.05 -9.82 1.33
C ARG A 262 -4.06 -9.40 0.26
N THR A 263 -5.35 -9.29 0.60
CA THR A 263 -6.42 -9.03 -0.35
C THR A 263 -7.34 -7.93 0.16
N VAL A 264 -7.64 -6.95 -0.68
CA VAL A 264 -8.63 -5.92 -0.43
C VAL A 264 -9.64 -5.86 -1.56
N TRP A 265 -10.90 -5.57 -1.23
CA TRP A 265 -11.91 -5.16 -2.18
C TRP A 265 -12.06 -3.65 -2.15
N ALA A 266 -12.31 -3.06 -3.30
CA ALA A 266 -12.49 -1.63 -3.40
C ALA A 266 -13.51 -1.26 -4.49
N TRP A 267 -14.14 -0.10 -4.34
CA TRP A 267 -15.02 0.49 -5.37
C TRP A 267 -14.61 1.92 -5.61
N LEU A 268 -14.28 2.22 -6.87
CA LEU A 268 -13.96 3.55 -7.34
C LEU A 268 -15.25 4.30 -7.74
N PRO A 269 -15.53 5.48 -7.17
CA PRO A 269 -16.73 6.26 -7.49
C PRO A 269 -16.49 7.21 -8.66
N PHE A 270 -17.44 7.26 -9.61
CA PHE A 270 -17.37 8.10 -10.81
C PHE A 270 -18.58 9.02 -10.97
N GLY A 271 -19.36 9.23 -9.92
CA GLY A 271 -20.53 10.11 -9.96
C GLY A 271 -21.49 9.75 -11.10
N ARG A 272 -21.80 10.72 -11.96
CA ARG A 272 -22.66 10.51 -13.15
C ARG A 272 -21.91 10.12 -14.40
N ARG A 273 -20.59 10.20 -14.37
CA ARG A 273 -19.73 9.86 -15.51
C ARG A 273 -19.69 8.33 -15.65
N VAL A 274 -19.89 7.83 -16.89
CA VAL A 274 -19.61 6.42 -17.20
C VAL A 274 -18.11 6.26 -17.36
N PRO A 275 -17.42 5.56 -16.45
CA PRO A 275 -15.98 5.41 -16.55
C PRO A 275 -15.62 4.44 -17.67
N ALA A 276 -14.47 4.69 -18.27
CA ALA A 276 -13.80 3.74 -19.16
C ALA A 276 -12.34 3.62 -18.65
N PRO A 277 -12.11 2.92 -17.53
CA PRO A 277 -10.77 2.78 -17.02
C PRO A 277 -9.92 2.03 -18.03
N ASP A 278 -8.82 2.68 -18.46
CA ASP A 278 -7.87 2.10 -19.40
C ASP A 278 -6.99 1.09 -18.65
N PRO A 279 -7.04 -0.22 -18.97
CA PRO A 279 -6.21 -1.23 -18.31
C PRO A 279 -4.70 -0.95 -18.43
N GLU A 280 -4.24 -0.32 -19.53
CA GLU A 280 -2.82 0.01 -19.71
C GLU A 280 -2.37 1.13 -18.77
N VAL A 281 -3.22 2.16 -18.58
CA VAL A 281 -2.97 3.24 -17.62
C VAL A 281 -2.94 2.68 -16.18
N LEU A 282 -3.87 1.80 -15.85
CA LEU A 282 -3.90 1.15 -14.53
C LEU A 282 -2.72 0.21 -14.33
N ALA A 283 -2.33 -0.54 -15.38
CA ALA A 283 -1.14 -1.41 -15.32
C ALA A 283 0.15 -0.61 -15.09
N ALA A 284 0.26 0.59 -15.68
CA ALA A 284 1.39 1.48 -15.45
C ALA A 284 1.43 2.05 -14.02
N ALA A 285 0.28 2.19 -13.37
CA ALA A 285 0.16 2.65 -11.98
C ALA A 285 0.45 1.55 -10.94
N VAL A 286 0.43 0.27 -11.35
CA VAL A 286 0.74 -0.87 -10.46
C VAL A 286 2.24 -1.13 -10.47
N PRO A 287 2.94 -1.08 -9.33
CA PRO A 287 4.35 -1.43 -9.25
C PRO A 287 4.55 -2.92 -9.59
N LEU A 288 5.11 -3.22 -10.76
CA LEU A 288 5.38 -4.60 -11.19
C LEU A 288 6.32 -5.34 -10.24
N ASP A 289 7.33 -4.63 -9.73
CA ASP A 289 8.32 -5.16 -8.79
C ASP A 289 7.75 -5.32 -7.37
N GLY A 290 6.57 -4.76 -7.11
CA GLY A 290 5.90 -4.74 -5.80
C GLY A 290 5.04 -5.98 -5.50
N GLY A 291 4.93 -6.95 -6.42
CA GLY A 291 4.11 -8.15 -6.21
C GLY A 291 2.60 -7.90 -6.09
N ALA A 292 2.12 -6.67 -6.28
CA ALA A 292 0.70 -6.37 -6.30
C ALA A 292 0.05 -6.74 -7.64
N ARG A 293 -1.22 -7.14 -7.60
CA ARG A 293 -2.05 -7.49 -8.76
C ARG A 293 -3.45 -6.91 -8.57
N VAL A 294 -4.12 -6.64 -9.68
CA VAL A 294 -5.45 -6.00 -9.69
C VAL A 294 -6.39 -6.74 -10.64
N ALA A 295 -7.55 -7.11 -10.16
CA ALA A 295 -8.67 -7.57 -10.98
C ALA A 295 -9.76 -6.48 -11.00
N ILE A 296 -10.36 -6.22 -12.18
CA ILE A 296 -11.26 -5.09 -12.41
C ILE A 296 -12.58 -5.60 -12.96
N GLY A 297 -13.69 -5.17 -12.33
CA GLY A 297 -15.04 -5.34 -12.87
C GLY A 297 -15.39 -4.31 -13.94
N LEU A 298 -16.50 -4.50 -14.61
CA LEU A 298 -17.04 -3.51 -15.54
C LEU A 298 -17.76 -2.39 -14.77
N PRO A 299 -17.87 -1.20 -15.36
CA PRO A 299 -18.66 -0.11 -14.82
C PRO A 299 -20.11 -0.52 -14.57
N GLY A 300 -20.64 -0.18 -13.40
CA GLY A 300 -22.02 -0.43 -13.03
C GLY A 300 -22.62 0.77 -12.30
N SER A 301 -23.93 0.96 -12.40
CA SER A 301 -24.64 2.07 -11.79
C SER A 301 -25.60 1.60 -10.69
N GLY A 302 -25.70 2.38 -9.61
CA GLY A 302 -26.60 2.08 -8.50
C GLY A 302 -26.15 0.86 -7.68
N VAL A 303 -27.04 0.37 -6.82
CA VAL A 303 -26.78 -0.81 -5.96
C VAL A 303 -26.45 -2.06 -6.79
N ASP A 304 -27.23 -2.32 -7.82
CA ASP A 304 -27.02 -3.48 -8.70
C ASP A 304 -25.68 -3.37 -9.43
N GLY A 305 -25.30 -2.16 -9.85
CA GLY A 305 -24.00 -1.89 -10.44
C GLY A 305 -22.85 -2.10 -9.49
N PHE A 306 -23.02 -1.71 -8.23
CA PHE A 306 -22.03 -1.95 -7.15
C PHE A 306 -21.79 -3.45 -6.96
N LYS A 307 -22.85 -4.25 -6.84
CA LYS A 307 -22.79 -5.71 -6.69
C LYS A 307 -22.20 -6.38 -7.93
N ARG A 308 -22.76 -6.08 -9.11
CA ARG A 308 -22.35 -6.71 -10.37
C ARG A 308 -20.90 -6.42 -10.71
N SER A 309 -20.43 -5.19 -10.51
CA SER A 309 -19.03 -4.85 -10.76
C SER A 309 -18.08 -5.65 -9.84
N HIS A 310 -18.49 -5.88 -8.59
CA HIS A 310 -17.73 -6.71 -7.65
C HIS A 310 -17.71 -8.19 -8.06
N GLU A 311 -18.85 -8.76 -8.44
CA GLU A 311 -18.93 -10.15 -8.94
C GLU A 311 -17.99 -10.33 -10.13
N GLN A 312 -17.96 -9.38 -11.04
CA GLN A 312 -17.08 -9.39 -12.22
C GLN A 312 -15.59 -9.22 -11.84
N ALA A 313 -15.26 -8.34 -10.90
CA ALA A 313 -13.89 -8.21 -10.39
C ALA A 313 -13.43 -9.50 -9.71
N THR A 314 -14.30 -10.15 -8.95
CA THR A 314 -14.03 -11.46 -8.31
C THR A 314 -13.85 -12.57 -9.34
N ALA A 315 -14.65 -12.58 -10.40
CA ALA A 315 -14.50 -13.52 -11.52
C ALA A 315 -13.16 -13.30 -12.27
N ALA A 316 -12.74 -12.06 -12.50
CA ALA A 316 -11.41 -11.77 -13.06
C ALA A 316 -10.27 -12.18 -12.12
N TYR A 317 -10.45 -11.97 -10.81
CA TYR A 317 -9.51 -12.43 -9.78
C TYR A 317 -9.37 -13.96 -9.78
N SER A 318 -10.46 -14.72 -9.89
CA SER A 318 -10.42 -16.19 -9.89
C SER A 318 -9.57 -16.75 -11.05
N VAL A 319 -9.58 -16.09 -12.21
CA VAL A 319 -8.70 -16.44 -13.35
C VAL A 319 -7.24 -16.13 -13.04
N ALA A 320 -6.96 -14.93 -12.51
CA ALA A 320 -5.60 -14.46 -12.24
C ALA A 320 -4.94 -15.16 -11.03
N ALA A 321 -5.73 -15.69 -10.10
CA ALA A 321 -5.27 -16.36 -8.88
C ALA A 321 -4.97 -17.85 -9.07
N VAL A 322 -5.30 -18.45 -10.22
CA VAL A 322 -4.94 -19.84 -10.51
C VAL A 322 -3.40 -19.97 -10.51
N PRO A 323 -2.80 -20.94 -9.81
CA PRO A 323 -1.37 -21.18 -9.83
C PRO A 323 -0.81 -21.35 -11.25
N ASP A 324 0.43 -20.92 -11.48
CA ASP A 324 1.12 -21.08 -12.78
C ASP A 324 0.46 -20.34 -13.98
N THR A 325 -0.43 -19.37 -13.71
CA THR A 325 -0.99 -18.49 -14.74
C THR A 325 0.04 -17.42 -15.17
N PRO A 326 -0.10 -16.88 -16.40
CA PRO A 326 0.69 -15.73 -16.82
C PRO A 326 0.52 -14.54 -15.85
N GLN A 327 1.62 -14.04 -15.34
CA GLN A 327 1.60 -12.93 -14.38
C GLN A 327 1.29 -11.61 -15.08
N ARG A 328 0.01 -11.18 -14.99
CA ARG A 328 -0.46 -9.88 -15.48
C ARG A 328 -0.66 -8.93 -14.30
N PRO A 329 -0.18 -7.69 -14.34
CA PRO A 329 -0.39 -6.72 -13.24
C PRO A 329 -1.87 -6.37 -13.07
N VAL A 330 -2.61 -6.29 -14.16
CA VAL A 330 -4.03 -5.96 -14.22
C VAL A 330 -4.76 -6.99 -15.08
N VAL A 331 -5.91 -7.48 -14.61
CA VAL A 331 -6.83 -8.35 -15.35
C VAL A 331 -8.22 -7.75 -15.27
N SER A 332 -8.82 -7.43 -16.40
CA SER A 332 -10.19 -6.90 -16.47
C SER A 332 -11.17 -8.01 -16.84
N PHE A 333 -12.36 -7.98 -16.23
CA PHE A 333 -13.48 -8.84 -16.68
C PHE A 333 -13.87 -8.58 -18.13
N GLY A 334 -13.59 -7.35 -18.65
CA GLY A 334 -13.78 -6.99 -20.04
C GLY A 334 -12.73 -7.54 -21.01
N ASP A 335 -11.62 -8.09 -20.49
CA ASP A 335 -10.60 -8.70 -21.34
C ASP A 335 -11.15 -9.93 -22.04
N ARG A 336 -10.68 -10.11 -23.28
CA ARG A 336 -11.17 -11.21 -24.13
C ARG A 336 -11.04 -12.56 -23.44
N GLY A 337 -12.17 -13.23 -23.28
CA GLY A 337 -12.26 -14.59 -22.74
C GLY A 337 -12.32 -14.68 -21.21
N VAL A 338 -12.00 -13.63 -20.46
CA VAL A 338 -11.97 -13.67 -18.98
C VAL A 338 -13.32 -14.08 -18.41
N ALA A 339 -14.42 -13.51 -18.93
CA ALA A 339 -15.79 -13.85 -18.47
C ALA A 339 -16.13 -15.33 -18.60
N VAL A 340 -15.72 -15.99 -19.68
CA VAL A 340 -16.00 -17.41 -19.91
C VAL A 340 -14.99 -18.29 -19.16
N VAL A 341 -13.72 -17.91 -19.18
CA VAL A 341 -12.65 -18.66 -18.50
C VAL A 341 -12.82 -18.62 -16.99
N SER A 342 -13.40 -17.55 -16.41
CA SER A 342 -13.71 -17.53 -14.97
C SER A 342 -14.68 -18.65 -14.56
N LEU A 343 -15.69 -18.95 -15.37
CA LEU A 343 -16.60 -20.08 -15.13
C LEU A 343 -15.89 -21.44 -15.26
N LEU A 344 -14.94 -21.54 -16.19
CA LEU A 344 -14.15 -22.76 -16.38
C LEU A 344 -13.09 -22.95 -15.29
N SER A 345 -12.58 -21.87 -14.71
CA SER A 345 -11.59 -21.92 -13.64
C SER A 345 -12.13 -22.46 -12.31
N GLU A 346 -13.45 -22.48 -12.11
CA GLU A 346 -14.08 -23.07 -10.93
C GLU A 346 -13.81 -24.58 -10.80
N ASN A 347 -13.61 -25.26 -11.94
CA ASN A 347 -13.23 -26.69 -11.96
C ASN A 347 -12.03 -26.91 -12.90
N ILE A 348 -10.85 -26.61 -12.38
CA ILE A 348 -9.60 -26.63 -13.15
C ILE A 348 -9.27 -28.03 -13.72
N ASP A 349 -9.57 -29.13 -12.99
CA ASP A 349 -9.28 -30.49 -13.43
C ASP A 349 -10.15 -30.91 -14.61
N SER A 350 -11.43 -30.60 -14.56
CA SER A 350 -12.33 -30.82 -15.70
C SER A 350 -11.95 -29.98 -16.91
N THR A 351 -11.61 -28.71 -16.68
CA THR A 351 -11.16 -27.78 -17.73
C THR A 351 -9.87 -28.27 -18.38
N LYS A 352 -8.91 -28.74 -17.60
CA LYS A 352 -7.68 -29.35 -18.07
C LYS A 352 -7.92 -30.57 -18.95
N SER A 353 -8.79 -31.48 -18.51
CA SER A 353 -9.16 -32.67 -19.26
C SER A 353 -9.79 -32.31 -20.60
N TRP A 354 -10.75 -31.37 -20.59
CA TRP A 354 -11.40 -30.88 -21.80
C TRP A 354 -10.41 -30.19 -22.76
N VAL A 355 -9.52 -29.35 -22.27
CA VAL A 355 -8.46 -28.70 -23.08
C VAL A 355 -7.59 -29.76 -23.77
N TRP A 356 -7.25 -30.84 -23.06
CA TRP A 356 -6.44 -31.91 -23.61
C TRP A 356 -7.18 -32.73 -24.69
N GLU A 357 -8.47 -32.91 -24.53
CA GLU A 357 -9.31 -33.57 -25.54
C GLU A 357 -9.47 -32.72 -26.80
N VAL A 358 -9.67 -31.40 -26.62
CA VAL A 358 -9.87 -30.46 -27.73
C VAL A 358 -8.59 -30.19 -28.49
N LEU A 359 -7.48 -29.90 -27.79
CA LEU A 359 -6.23 -29.45 -28.42
C LEU A 359 -5.28 -30.60 -28.78
N GLY A 360 -5.39 -31.78 -28.18
CA GLY A 360 -4.48 -32.89 -28.43
C GLY A 360 -3.02 -32.52 -28.20
N PRO A 361 -2.09 -32.69 -29.19
CA PRO A 361 -0.69 -32.32 -29.06
C PRO A 361 -0.45 -30.81 -28.86
N LEU A 362 -1.38 -29.95 -29.27
CA LEU A 362 -1.27 -28.53 -29.00
C LEU A 362 -1.43 -28.18 -27.51
N ALA A 363 -1.95 -29.10 -26.68
CA ALA A 363 -2.02 -28.90 -25.23
C ALA A 363 -0.70 -29.17 -24.49
N GLU A 364 0.35 -29.59 -25.17
CA GLU A 364 1.66 -29.84 -24.54
C GLU A 364 2.37 -28.51 -24.15
N ASP A 365 3.04 -28.52 -22.97
CA ASP A 365 3.88 -27.40 -22.52
C ASP A 365 5.27 -27.45 -23.19
N THR A 366 5.26 -27.20 -24.50
CA THR A 366 6.49 -27.12 -25.32
C THR A 366 6.55 -25.80 -26.09
N PRO A 367 7.75 -25.27 -26.38
CA PRO A 367 7.88 -24.05 -27.17
C PRO A 367 7.25 -24.16 -28.56
N SER A 368 7.30 -25.35 -29.17
CA SER A 368 6.67 -25.63 -30.46
C SER A 368 5.15 -25.54 -30.39
N ALA A 369 4.53 -26.21 -29.44
CA ALA A 369 3.07 -26.15 -29.23
C ALA A 369 2.62 -24.74 -28.85
N ALA A 370 3.35 -24.05 -27.98
CA ALA A 370 3.08 -22.65 -27.62
C ALA A 370 3.06 -21.74 -28.85
N SER A 371 4.06 -21.83 -29.74
CA SER A 371 4.12 -21.07 -30.99
C SER A 371 2.93 -21.35 -31.92
N LEU A 372 2.48 -22.61 -31.99
CA LEU A 372 1.32 -23.01 -32.79
C LEU A 372 0.02 -22.48 -32.18
N ARG A 373 -0.18 -22.60 -30.84
CA ARG A 373 -1.34 -22.04 -30.12
C ARG A 373 -1.46 -20.54 -30.32
N THR A 374 -0.36 -19.78 -30.13
CA THR A 374 -0.36 -18.34 -30.33
C THR A 374 -0.72 -17.97 -31.76
N THR A 375 -0.15 -18.67 -32.75
CA THR A 375 -0.45 -18.38 -34.17
C THR A 375 -1.91 -18.67 -34.50
N LEU A 376 -2.48 -19.78 -33.98
CA LEU A 376 -3.86 -20.17 -34.21
C LEU A 376 -4.85 -19.23 -33.48
N SER A 377 -4.54 -18.80 -32.26
CA SER A 377 -5.34 -17.83 -31.50
C SER A 377 -5.44 -16.49 -32.26
N VAL A 378 -4.30 -15.94 -32.72
CA VAL A 378 -4.26 -14.72 -33.53
C VAL A 378 -5.01 -14.91 -34.86
N TYR A 379 -4.90 -16.07 -35.51
CA TYR A 379 -5.59 -16.37 -36.76
C TYR A 379 -7.11 -16.31 -36.60
N PHE A 380 -7.66 -16.95 -35.53
CA PHE A 380 -9.09 -16.84 -35.25
C PHE A 380 -9.51 -15.43 -34.86
N ALA A 381 -8.68 -14.69 -34.09
CA ALA A 381 -8.96 -13.31 -33.72
C ALA A 381 -9.06 -12.37 -34.92
N HIS A 382 -8.37 -12.67 -36.02
CA HIS A 382 -8.33 -11.85 -37.22
C HIS A 382 -9.17 -12.45 -38.38
N GLY A 383 -10.24 -13.16 -38.04
CA GLY A 383 -11.22 -13.66 -39.04
C GLY A 383 -10.63 -14.68 -40.02
N GLU A 384 -9.71 -15.53 -39.55
CA GLU A 384 -9.03 -16.57 -40.32
C GLU A 384 -8.22 -16.04 -41.53
N SER A 385 -7.68 -14.82 -41.39
CA SER A 385 -6.87 -14.19 -42.46
C SER A 385 -5.35 -14.45 -42.20
N HIS A 386 -4.74 -15.24 -43.07
CA HIS A 386 -3.30 -15.45 -43.05
C HIS A 386 -2.47 -14.17 -43.20
N LEU A 387 -3.00 -13.20 -43.97
CA LEU A 387 -2.32 -11.92 -44.19
C LEU A 387 -2.37 -11.05 -42.93
N HIS A 388 -3.55 -10.88 -42.33
CA HIS A 388 -3.71 -10.09 -41.12
C HIS A 388 -2.95 -10.70 -39.96
N THR A 389 -2.99 -12.03 -39.82
CA THR A 389 -2.18 -12.77 -38.83
C THR A 389 -0.67 -12.54 -39.01
N ALA A 390 -0.19 -12.60 -40.25
CA ALA A 390 1.21 -12.38 -40.59
C ALA A 390 1.67 -10.95 -40.21
N ASN A 391 0.85 -9.95 -40.56
CA ASN A 391 1.12 -8.56 -40.23
C ASN A 391 1.13 -8.34 -38.69
N HIS A 392 0.13 -8.87 -37.99
CA HIS A 392 0.03 -8.73 -36.52
C HIS A 392 1.21 -9.37 -35.78
N MET A 393 1.65 -10.55 -36.26
CA MET A 393 2.74 -11.29 -35.62
C MET A 393 4.14 -10.89 -36.13
N ASN A 394 4.25 -9.96 -37.07
CA ASN A 394 5.51 -9.62 -37.77
C ASN A 394 6.20 -10.84 -38.38
N LEU A 395 5.42 -11.75 -38.96
CA LEU A 395 5.92 -12.97 -39.58
C LEU A 395 5.64 -12.96 -41.10
N HIS A 396 6.43 -13.76 -41.84
CA HIS A 396 6.13 -13.99 -43.25
C HIS A 396 4.85 -14.84 -43.42
N ARG A 397 4.01 -14.51 -44.37
CA ARG A 397 2.73 -15.20 -44.66
C ARG A 397 2.88 -16.72 -44.80
N ASN A 398 3.96 -17.18 -45.43
CA ASN A 398 4.22 -18.62 -45.59
C ASN A 398 4.50 -19.31 -44.25
N THR A 399 5.16 -18.63 -43.33
CA THR A 399 5.39 -19.15 -41.95
C THR A 399 4.07 -19.31 -41.22
N VAL A 400 3.18 -18.32 -41.30
CA VAL A 400 1.84 -18.40 -40.72
C VAL A 400 1.06 -19.55 -41.32
N LYS A 401 1.03 -19.65 -42.66
CA LYS A 401 0.34 -20.75 -43.37
C LYS A 401 0.87 -22.10 -42.94
N TYR A 402 2.20 -22.25 -42.84
CA TYR A 402 2.81 -23.49 -42.36
C TYR A 402 2.38 -23.83 -40.92
N ARG A 403 2.42 -22.86 -40.01
CA ARG A 403 2.03 -23.09 -38.61
C ARG A 403 0.56 -23.45 -38.48
N ILE A 404 -0.35 -22.76 -39.19
CA ILE A 404 -1.78 -23.05 -39.20
C ILE A 404 -2.04 -24.46 -39.73
N ASN A 405 -1.44 -24.83 -40.89
CA ASN A 405 -1.60 -26.15 -41.44
C ASN A 405 -1.05 -27.24 -40.49
N LYS A 406 0.06 -26.98 -39.81
CA LYS A 406 0.60 -27.91 -38.81
C LYS A 406 -0.30 -28.02 -37.59
N ALA A 407 -0.91 -26.93 -37.12
CA ALA A 407 -1.80 -26.92 -35.98
C ALA A 407 -3.15 -27.63 -36.27
N LEU A 408 -3.73 -27.40 -37.47
CA LEU A 408 -5.00 -27.98 -37.89
C LEU A 408 -4.87 -29.35 -38.61
N GLY A 409 -3.67 -29.70 -39.03
CA GLY A 409 -3.40 -30.97 -39.71
C GLY A 409 -3.38 -32.21 -38.79
N ASP A 410 -3.44 -32.02 -37.49
CA ASP A 410 -3.62 -33.10 -36.53
C ASP A 410 -5.06 -33.65 -36.60
N PRO A 411 -5.26 -34.96 -36.75
CA PRO A 411 -6.59 -35.57 -36.83
C PRO A 411 -7.51 -35.24 -35.66
N VAL A 412 -6.94 -35.02 -34.47
CA VAL A 412 -7.72 -34.64 -33.28
C VAL A 412 -8.25 -33.21 -33.42
N ALA A 413 -7.42 -32.27 -33.90
CA ALA A 413 -7.81 -30.90 -34.09
C ALA A 413 -8.72 -30.69 -35.32
N ALA A 414 -8.53 -31.47 -36.41
CA ALA A 414 -9.27 -31.37 -37.65
C ALA A 414 -10.75 -31.79 -37.53
N GLY A 415 -11.07 -32.63 -36.56
CA GLY A 415 -12.46 -33.10 -36.29
C GLY A 415 -13.24 -32.27 -35.26
N ARG A 416 -12.65 -31.24 -34.67
CA ARG A 416 -13.26 -30.42 -33.58
C ARG A 416 -13.97 -29.19 -34.12
N ASP A 417 -14.99 -28.76 -33.38
CA ASP A 417 -15.68 -27.51 -33.66
C ASP A 417 -14.70 -26.31 -33.47
N LYS A 418 -14.81 -25.32 -34.32
CA LYS A 418 -13.96 -24.12 -34.27
C LYS A 418 -14.16 -23.32 -32.99
N LEU A 419 -15.37 -23.33 -32.43
CA LEU A 419 -15.68 -22.64 -31.18
C LEU A 419 -14.93 -23.29 -30.02
N ASP A 420 -14.94 -24.63 -29.95
CA ASP A 420 -14.21 -25.38 -28.94
C ASP A 420 -12.71 -25.14 -29.04
N LEU A 421 -12.16 -25.15 -30.25
CA LEU A 421 -10.74 -24.83 -30.48
C LEU A 421 -10.39 -23.40 -30.05
N ALA A 422 -11.20 -22.41 -30.44
CA ALA A 422 -10.95 -21.02 -30.07
C ALA A 422 -11.04 -20.83 -28.55
N LEU A 423 -12.01 -21.43 -27.88
CA LEU A 423 -12.17 -21.36 -26.44
C LEU A 423 -11.04 -22.08 -25.69
N ALA A 424 -10.63 -23.27 -26.11
CA ALA A 424 -9.54 -24.01 -25.53
C ALA A 424 -8.19 -23.26 -25.65
N LEU A 425 -7.97 -22.57 -26.78
CA LEU A 425 -6.82 -21.70 -26.95
C LEU A 425 -6.86 -20.51 -26.00
N GLN A 426 -8.04 -19.90 -25.80
CA GLN A 426 -8.23 -18.80 -24.86
C GLN A 426 -7.97 -19.24 -23.42
N VAL A 427 -8.43 -20.43 -23.05
CA VAL A 427 -8.15 -21.04 -21.73
C VAL A 427 -6.65 -21.23 -21.53
N CYS A 428 -5.93 -21.75 -22.54
CA CYS A 428 -4.46 -21.88 -22.46
C CYS A 428 -3.75 -20.53 -22.35
N GLU A 429 -4.26 -19.48 -22.99
CA GLU A 429 -3.70 -18.14 -22.95
C GLU A 429 -3.84 -17.51 -21.55
N LEU A 430 -4.99 -17.70 -20.89
CA LEU A 430 -5.30 -17.11 -19.59
C LEU A 430 -4.81 -17.95 -18.41
N LEU A 431 -4.94 -19.28 -18.45
CA LEU A 431 -4.59 -20.16 -17.35
C LEU A 431 -3.19 -20.81 -17.47
N GLY A 432 -2.50 -20.64 -18.59
CA GLY A 432 -1.12 -21.03 -18.76
C GLY A 432 -0.84 -22.51 -18.47
N ARG A 433 0.20 -22.76 -17.68
CA ARG A 433 0.68 -24.12 -17.35
C ARG A 433 -0.31 -24.95 -16.55
N SER A 434 -1.23 -24.33 -15.81
CA SER A 434 -2.21 -25.04 -15.00
C SER A 434 -3.12 -25.96 -15.81
N VAL A 435 -3.32 -25.69 -17.11
CA VAL A 435 -4.17 -26.49 -18.01
C VAL A 435 -3.37 -27.25 -19.09
N LEU A 436 -2.06 -27.06 -19.18
CA LEU A 436 -1.21 -27.71 -20.16
C LEU A 436 -0.73 -29.10 -19.68
N ARG A 437 -0.39 -29.99 -20.62
CA ARG A 437 0.27 -31.25 -20.35
C ARG A 437 1.78 -31.05 -20.21
N PRO A 438 2.44 -31.74 -19.27
CA PRO A 438 3.89 -31.82 -19.29
C PRO A 438 4.40 -32.33 -20.66
N ALA A 439 5.54 -31.82 -21.10
CA ALA A 439 6.20 -32.34 -22.30
C ALA A 439 6.43 -33.85 -22.15
N ARG A 440 6.06 -34.66 -23.17
CA ARG A 440 6.39 -36.07 -23.16
C ARG A 440 7.92 -36.19 -23.18
N THR A 441 8.49 -36.71 -22.12
CA THR A 441 9.88 -37.16 -22.11
C THR A 441 9.99 -38.33 -23.12
N SER A 442 10.71 -38.07 -24.22
CA SER A 442 11.02 -39.06 -25.27
C SER A 442 11.95 -40.09 -24.72
#